data_6a6a77f082590957f6b2320a42975f84
#
_entry.id   6a6a77f082590957f6b2320a42975f84
#
_cell.length_a   1.000
_cell.length_b   1.000
_cell.length_c   1.000
_cell.angle_alpha   90.00
_cell.angle_beta   90.00
_cell.angle_gamma   90.00
#
_symmetry.space_group_name_H-M   'P 1'
#
loop_
_entity.id
_entity.type
_entity.pdbx_description
1 polymer ?
#
loop_
_entity_poly.entity_id
_entity_poly.type
_entity_poly.pdbx_seq_one_letter_code
_entity_poly.pdbx_strand_id
1 'polypeptide(L)'
;NSGVMWGVVEDKKYCCPYSTGPEMQVLDDAKHPDSFAGKNGNHKAGSLYDMVPPADLAAVKPAGEWNKAKMKIDNGQGTFWLNGKQMVTFPTKGEGWDALVANSKFKTWEGFGKFPKGKIALQDHGDKVWFRNIRIREL
;
A
#
# COMPACT_ATOMS: atom_id res chain seq x y z
N ASN A 1 -7.60 10.63 -0.99
CA ASN A 1 -6.89 9.56 -0.28
C ASN A 1 -7.63 8.23 -0.42
N SER A 2 -6.87 7.17 -0.66
CA SER A 2 -7.33 5.79 -0.76
C SER A 2 -6.13 4.84 -0.72
N GLY A 3 -6.36 3.52 -0.83
CA GLY A 3 -5.31 2.52 -0.88
C GLY A 3 -5.80 1.16 -1.36
N VAL A 4 -4.86 0.35 -1.81
CA VAL A 4 -5.09 -1.05 -2.13
C VAL A 4 -4.33 -1.90 -1.11
N MET A 5 -5.06 -2.67 -0.31
CA MET A 5 -4.50 -3.50 0.76
C MET A 5 -4.56 -4.98 0.39
N TRP A 6 -3.61 -5.76 0.87
CA TRP A 6 -3.60 -7.22 0.72
C TRP A 6 -3.41 -7.89 2.08
N GLY A 7 -3.67 -9.21 2.16
CA GLY A 7 -3.53 -9.96 3.40
C GLY A 7 -4.49 -9.52 4.51
N VAL A 8 -5.60 -8.88 4.13
CA VAL A 8 -6.59 -8.38 5.08
C VAL A 8 -7.37 -9.52 5.70
N VAL A 9 -7.44 -9.53 7.02
CA VAL A 9 -8.23 -10.49 7.80
C VAL A 9 -9.42 -9.79 8.42
N GLU A 10 -10.61 -10.31 8.16
CA GLU A 10 -11.84 -9.92 8.84
C GLU A 10 -12.00 -10.74 10.12
N ASP A 11 -11.70 -10.11 11.23
CA ASP A 11 -11.89 -10.67 12.58
C ASP A 11 -12.35 -9.55 13.50
N LYS A 12 -13.24 -9.86 14.43
CA LYS A 12 -13.76 -8.89 15.45
C LYS A 12 -12.65 -8.26 16.29
N LYS A 13 -11.48 -8.91 16.36
CA LYS A 13 -10.29 -8.41 17.01
C LYS A 13 -9.70 -7.17 16.32
N TYR A 14 -9.91 -7.04 15.01
CA TYR A 14 -9.36 -5.96 14.20
C TYR A 14 -10.45 -4.99 13.76
N CYS A 15 -10.27 -3.71 14.06
CA CYS A 15 -11.29 -2.70 13.74
C CYS A 15 -11.50 -2.48 12.24
N CYS A 16 -10.44 -2.65 11.46
CA CYS A 16 -10.39 -2.11 10.11
C CYS A 16 -9.44 -2.92 9.22
N PRO A 17 -9.59 -2.88 7.87
CA PRO A 17 -8.71 -3.57 6.94
C PRO A 17 -7.23 -3.24 7.12
N TYR A 18 -6.91 -1.98 7.39
CA TYR A 18 -5.54 -1.51 7.59
C TYR A 18 -4.89 -2.02 8.89
N SER A 19 -5.65 -2.61 9.81
CA SER A 19 -5.09 -3.21 11.03
C SER A 19 -4.23 -4.44 10.73
N THR A 20 -4.46 -5.08 9.59
CA THR A 20 -3.77 -6.32 9.20
C THR A 20 -3.15 -6.24 7.81
N GLY A 21 -3.76 -5.47 6.90
CA GLY A 21 -3.37 -5.40 5.49
C GLY A 21 -2.38 -4.28 5.21
N PRO A 22 -1.15 -4.60 4.76
CA PRO A 22 -0.26 -3.59 4.21
C PRO A 22 -0.83 -2.98 2.94
N GLU A 23 -0.42 -1.76 2.61
CA GLU A 23 -1.12 -0.90 1.66
C GLU A 23 -0.19 -0.35 0.58
N MET A 24 -0.64 -0.43 -0.68
CA MET A 24 -0.16 0.41 -1.76
C MET A 24 -0.95 1.72 -1.73
N GLN A 25 -0.27 2.82 -1.46
CA GLN A 25 -0.90 4.14 -1.32
C GLN A 25 -1.48 4.65 -2.64
N VAL A 26 -2.70 5.21 -2.56
CA VAL A 26 -3.37 5.98 -3.62
C VAL A 26 -3.68 7.36 -3.07
N LEU A 27 -3.03 8.39 -3.61
CA LEU A 27 -3.09 9.74 -3.03
C LEU A 27 -3.05 10.82 -4.11
N ASP A 28 -3.72 11.95 -3.86
CA ASP A 28 -3.42 13.23 -4.52
C ASP A 28 -2.19 13.85 -3.85
N ASP A 29 -1.01 13.55 -4.39
CA ASP A 29 0.26 13.99 -3.81
C ASP A 29 0.43 15.51 -3.78
N ALA A 30 -0.32 16.24 -4.62
CA ALA A 30 -0.23 17.69 -4.70
C ALA A 30 -1.07 18.39 -3.62
N LYS A 31 -2.20 17.79 -3.22
CA LYS A 31 -3.20 18.49 -2.39
C LYS A 31 -3.44 17.83 -1.05
N HIS A 32 -3.33 16.52 -0.94
CA HIS A 32 -3.67 15.84 0.30
C HIS A 32 -2.58 16.04 1.36
N PRO A 33 -2.93 16.46 2.59
CA PRO A 33 -1.96 16.75 3.66
C PRO A 33 -1.04 15.57 3.99
N ASP A 34 -1.53 14.34 3.86
CA ASP A 34 -0.75 13.14 4.17
C ASP A 34 0.47 12.96 3.25
N SER A 35 0.47 13.55 2.04
CA SER A 35 1.62 13.51 1.13
C SER A 35 2.87 14.19 1.70
N PHE A 36 2.67 15.11 2.65
CA PHE A 36 3.73 15.87 3.33
C PHE A 36 4.09 15.27 4.69
N ALA A 37 3.37 14.23 5.12
CA ALA A 37 3.62 13.49 6.34
C ALA A 37 4.60 12.33 6.08
N GLY A 38 4.92 11.59 7.13
CA GLY A 38 5.82 10.44 7.06
C GLY A 38 7.29 10.81 6.89
N LYS A 39 8.08 9.90 6.32
CA LYS A 39 9.53 10.06 6.12
C LYS A 39 9.88 9.83 4.66
N ASN A 40 10.67 10.73 4.08
CA ASN A 40 11.20 10.59 2.71
C ASN A 40 10.12 10.33 1.64
N GLY A 41 8.88 10.78 1.85
CA GLY A 41 7.77 10.59 0.92
C GLY A 41 7.10 9.21 0.96
N ASN A 42 7.27 8.46 2.04
CA ASN A 42 6.70 7.12 2.18
C ASN A 42 5.16 7.11 2.39
N HIS A 43 4.51 8.28 2.35
CA HIS A 43 3.05 8.43 2.29
C HIS A 43 2.54 8.81 0.89
N LYS A 44 3.42 9.00 -0.09
CA LYS A 44 3.03 9.38 -1.45
C LYS A 44 2.48 8.21 -2.26
N ALA A 45 1.75 8.52 -3.34
CA ALA A 45 1.16 7.53 -4.23
C ALA A 45 2.18 6.51 -4.74
N GLY A 46 1.82 5.22 -4.68
CA GLY A 46 2.69 4.11 -5.07
C GLY A 46 3.68 3.65 -4.02
N SER A 47 3.73 4.27 -2.83
CA SER A 47 4.52 3.78 -1.69
C SER A 47 3.98 2.48 -1.13
N LEU A 48 4.84 1.70 -0.46
CA LEU A 48 4.39 0.84 0.63
C LEU A 48 4.17 1.76 1.83
N TYR A 49 2.91 2.07 2.11
CA TYR A 49 2.51 3.15 3.00
C TYR A 49 3.20 3.11 4.35
N ASP A 50 3.76 4.25 4.76
CA ASP A 50 4.55 4.48 5.98
C ASP A 50 5.83 3.63 6.12
N MET A 51 6.19 2.85 5.11
CA MET A 51 7.34 1.92 5.16
C MET A 51 8.38 2.20 4.08
N VAL A 52 8.02 2.15 2.80
CA VAL A 52 8.96 2.33 1.68
C VAL A 52 8.46 3.39 0.72
N PRO A 53 9.23 4.47 0.52
CA PRO A 53 8.85 5.54 -0.42
C PRO A 53 8.90 5.05 -1.88
N PRO A 54 8.12 5.67 -2.78
CA PRO A 54 8.15 5.35 -4.20
C PRO A 54 9.45 5.84 -4.85
N ALA A 55 9.99 5.03 -5.78
CA ALA A 55 11.25 5.33 -6.45
C ALA A 55 11.14 6.43 -7.52
N ASP A 56 9.96 6.59 -8.14
CA ASP A 56 9.78 7.50 -9.30
C ASP A 56 8.44 8.23 -9.21
N LEU A 57 8.44 9.39 -8.57
CA LEU A 57 7.26 10.24 -8.47
C LEU A 57 6.80 10.83 -9.81
N ALA A 58 7.67 10.92 -10.81
CA ALA A 58 7.31 11.41 -12.14
C ALA A 58 6.38 10.42 -12.88
N ALA A 59 6.32 9.18 -12.44
CA ALA A 59 5.37 8.19 -12.98
C ALA A 59 3.93 8.41 -12.51
N VAL A 60 3.70 9.20 -11.45
CA VAL A 60 2.38 9.45 -10.87
C VAL A 60 1.66 10.52 -11.69
N LYS A 61 0.49 10.20 -12.22
CA LYS A 61 -0.40 11.18 -12.85
C LYS A 61 -1.23 11.89 -11.79
N PRO A 62 -1.53 13.19 -11.98
CA PRO A 62 -2.29 13.97 -11.02
C PRO A 62 -3.72 13.43 -10.81
N ALA A 63 -4.35 13.85 -9.71
CA ALA A 63 -5.75 13.59 -9.46
C ALA A 63 -6.61 14.11 -10.63
N GLY A 64 -7.63 13.33 -11.02
CA GLY A 64 -8.43 13.56 -12.21
C GLY A 64 -7.98 12.76 -13.44
N GLU A 65 -6.79 12.16 -13.41
CA GLU A 65 -6.31 11.25 -14.44
C GLU A 65 -6.25 9.80 -13.94
N TRP A 66 -6.45 8.86 -14.89
CA TRP A 66 -6.33 7.44 -14.57
C TRP A 66 -4.87 7.02 -14.42
N ASN A 67 -4.56 6.45 -13.27
CA ASN A 67 -3.30 5.75 -13.00
C ASN A 67 -3.53 4.24 -13.10
N LYS A 68 -2.61 3.54 -13.78
CA LYS A 68 -2.60 2.08 -13.86
C LYS A 68 -1.73 1.51 -12.76
N ALA A 69 -2.33 0.93 -11.74
CA ALA A 69 -1.62 0.28 -10.65
C ALA A 69 -1.46 -1.22 -10.91
N LYS A 70 -0.33 -1.79 -10.47
CA LYS A 70 -0.09 -3.23 -10.42
C LYS A 70 0.62 -3.56 -9.14
N MET A 71 0.14 -4.59 -8.46
CA MET A 71 0.76 -5.18 -7.28
C MET A 71 1.08 -6.64 -7.59
N LYS A 72 2.27 -7.10 -7.22
CA LYS A 72 2.66 -8.50 -7.23
C LYS A 72 3.19 -8.86 -5.85
N ILE A 73 2.61 -9.89 -5.25
CA ILE A 73 3.08 -10.50 -4.00
C ILE A 73 3.38 -11.96 -4.32
N ASP A 74 4.63 -12.32 -4.28
CA ASP A 74 5.09 -13.63 -4.71
C ASP A 74 6.38 -14.04 -4.00
N ASN A 75 6.46 -15.29 -3.56
CA ASN A 75 7.66 -15.90 -2.97
C ASN A 75 8.36 -15.05 -1.89
N GLY A 76 7.60 -14.37 -1.04
CA GLY A 76 8.14 -13.54 0.04
C GLY A 76 8.61 -12.15 -0.40
N GLN A 77 8.27 -11.74 -1.61
CA GLN A 77 8.56 -10.42 -2.15
C GLN A 77 7.30 -9.71 -2.63
N GLY A 78 7.19 -8.44 -2.32
CA GLY A 78 6.19 -7.53 -2.87
C GLY A 78 6.84 -6.56 -3.85
N THR A 79 6.13 -6.24 -4.93
CA THR A 79 6.54 -5.21 -5.89
C THR A 79 5.31 -4.45 -6.36
N PHE A 80 5.40 -3.13 -6.38
CA PHE A 80 4.35 -2.27 -6.93
C PHE A 80 4.84 -1.54 -8.17
N TRP A 81 3.94 -1.35 -9.11
CA TRP A 81 4.14 -0.52 -10.31
C TRP A 81 3.01 0.48 -10.44
N LEU A 82 3.35 1.67 -10.90
CA LEU A 82 2.40 2.69 -11.29
C LEU A 82 2.74 3.17 -12.71
N ASN A 83 1.76 3.13 -13.61
CA ASN A 83 1.91 3.51 -15.02
C ASN A 83 3.09 2.82 -15.74
N GLY A 84 3.36 1.57 -15.38
CA GLY A 84 4.44 0.76 -15.96
C GLY A 84 5.82 0.95 -15.31
N LYS A 85 5.97 1.90 -14.40
CA LYS A 85 7.20 2.11 -13.64
C LYS A 85 7.15 1.37 -12.30
N GLN A 86 8.26 0.72 -11.94
CA GLN A 86 8.39 0.09 -10.64
C GLN A 86 8.56 1.15 -9.56
N MET A 87 7.68 1.15 -8.59
CA MET A 87 7.65 2.12 -7.50
C MET A 87 8.41 1.63 -6.28
N VAL A 88 8.12 0.42 -5.85
CA VAL A 88 8.76 -0.19 -4.67
C VAL A 88 8.96 -1.69 -4.87
N THR A 89 9.97 -2.22 -4.22
CA THR A 89 10.17 -3.66 -3.99
C THR A 89 10.56 -3.86 -2.54
N PHE A 90 9.99 -4.86 -1.90
CA PHE A 90 10.17 -5.10 -0.47
C PHE A 90 9.97 -6.57 -0.11
N PRO A 91 10.61 -7.07 0.96
CA PRO A 91 10.31 -8.38 1.52
C PRO A 91 8.91 -8.36 2.14
N THR A 92 8.19 -9.50 2.11
CA THR A 92 6.87 -9.66 2.75
C THR A 92 6.91 -10.62 3.94
N LYS A 93 8.09 -11.09 4.33
CA LYS A 93 8.35 -11.97 5.47
C LYS A 93 9.81 -11.92 5.90
N GLY A 94 10.10 -12.46 7.09
CA GLY A 94 11.44 -12.57 7.67
C GLY A 94 11.98 -11.23 8.17
N GLU A 95 13.27 -11.23 8.54
CA GLU A 95 13.92 -10.09 9.21
C GLU A 95 13.78 -8.76 8.46
N GLY A 96 13.83 -8.79 7.14
CA GLY A 96 13.67 -7.57 6.34
C GLY A 96 12.26 -6.97 6.44
N TRP A 97 11.22 -7.80 6.48
CA TRP A 97 9.85 -7.36 6.73
C TRP A 97 9.69 -6.84 8.16
N ASP A 98 10.19 -7.59 9.13
CA ASP A 98 10.09 -7.23 10.54
C ASP A 98 10.77 -5.88 10.82
N ALA A 99 11.91 -5.62 10.17
CA ALA A 99 12.61 -4.33 10.24
C ALA A 99 11.79 -3.18 9.65
N LEU A 100 11.10 -3.40 8.51
CA LEU A 100 10.22 -2.40 7.91
C LEU A 100 9.06 -2.07 8.85
N VAL A 101 8.39 -3.07 9.41
CA VAL A 101 7.29 -2.88 10.37
C VAL A 101 7.77 -2.17 11.63
N ALA A 102 8.91 -2.58 12.20
CA ALA A 102 9.47 -1.98 13.41
C ALA A 102 9.82 -0.50 13.27
N ASN A 103 10.14 -0.06 12.04
CA ASN A 103 10.46 1.35 11.73
C ASN A 103 9.26 2.18 11.28
N SER A 104 8.06 1.60 11.27
CA SER A 104 6.82 2.24 10.85
C SER A 104 5.89 2.54 12.02
N LYS A 105 4.78 3.25 11.75
CA LYS A 105 3.71 3.45 12.72
C LYS A 105 3.01 2.14 13.14
N PHE A 106 3.18 1.09 12.34
CA PHE A 106 2.55 -0.23 12.56
C PHE A 106 3.28 -1.12 13.57
N LYS A 107 4.41 -0.68 14.13
CA LYS A 107 5.27 -1.45 15.04
C LYS A 107 4.55 -2.10 16.23
N THR A 108 3.47 -1.49 16.70
CA THR A 108 2.66 -1.98 17.83
C THR A 108 1.37 -2.69 17.41
N TRP A 109 1.13 -2.83 16.10
CA TRP A 109 -0.10 -3.43 15.59
C TRP A 109 0.07 -4.95 15.48
N GLU A 110 -0.61 -5.67 16.35
CA GLU A 110 -0.42 -7.10 16.54
C GLU A 110 -0.61 -7.95 15.27
N GLY A 111 -1.56 -7.59 14.41
CA GLY A 111 -1.92 -8.35 13.21
C GLY A 111 -1.28 -7.84 11.91
N PHE A 112 -0.58 -6.71 11.94
CA PHE A 112 -0.15 -6.06 10.71
C PHE A 112 0.86 -6.88 9.90
N GLY A 113 0.47 -7.20 8.66
CA GLY A 113 1.33 -7.92 7.71
C GLY A 113 1.71 -9.35 8.10
N LYS A 114 1.01 -9.97 9.06
CA LYS A 114 1.34 -11.31 9.59
C LYS A 114 0.60 -12.46 8.91
N PHE A 115 -0.38 -12.17 8.07
CA PHE A 115 -1.22 -13.21 7.49
C PHE A 115 -0.79 -13.54 6.05
N PRO A 116 -0.39 -14.80 5.78
CA PRO A 116 0.05 -15.22 4.44
C PRO A 116 -1.11 -15.33 3.44
N LYS A 117 -2.34 -15.39 3.95
CA LYS A 117 -3.58 -15.42 3.17
C LYS A 117 -4.54 -14.38 3.75
N GLY A 118 -5.30 -13.74 2.87
CA GLY A 118 -6.27 -12.73 3.27
C GLY A 118 -6.98 -12.13 2.08
N LYS A 119 -7.87 -11.19 2.35
CA LYS A 119 -8.62 -10.47 1.33
C LYS A 119 -7.81 -9.31 0.76
N ILE A 120 -8.25 -8.84 -0.40
CA ILE A 120 -7.84 -7.55 -0.96
C ILE A 120 -8.92 -6.55 -0.59
N ALA A 121 -8.51 -5.38 -0.11
CA ALA A 121 -9.42 -4.29 0.22
C ALA A 121 -9.06 -3.02 -0.56
N LEU A 122 -10.09 -2.28 -0.94
CA LEU A 122 -9.98 -0.92 -1.47
C LEU A 122 -10.45 0.02 -0.38
N GLN A 123 -9.64 1.02 -0.05
CA GLN A 123 -9.95 1.93 1.06
C GLN A 123 -10.93 3.01 0.62
N ASP A 124 -11.96 3.23 1.41
CA ASP A 124 -12.69 4.49 1.50
C ASP A 124 -12.07 5.32 2.63
N HIS A 125 -11.59 6.52 2.33
CA HIS A 125 -11.01 7.44 3.29
C HIS A 125 -11.79 8.78 3.37
N GLY A 126 -13.02 8.79 2.84
CA GLY A 126 -13.88 9.97 2.82
C GLY A 126 -13.74 10.84 1.56
N ASP A 127 -12.70 10.64 0.78
CA ASP A 127 -12.49 11.32 -0.50
C ASP A 127 -13.05 10.50 -1.66
N LYS A 128 -13.48 11.18 -2.72
CA LYS A 128 -13.93 10.49 -3.94
C LYS A 128 -12.76 9.80 -4.63
N VAL A 129 -12.90 8.50 -4.84
CA VAL A 129 -11.96 7.67 -5.59
C VAL A 129 -12.73 6.76 -6.56
N TRP A 130 -12.12 6.46 -7.70
CA TRP A 130 -12.70 5.58 -8.71
C TRP A 130 -11.74 4.45 -9.02
N PHE A 131 -12.24 3.23 -9.04
CA PHE A 131 -11.53 2.04 -9.47
C PHE A 131 -12.21 1.43 -10.68
N ARG A 132 -11.43 0.94 -11.65
CA ARG A 132 -11.97 0.22 -12.82
C ARG A 132 -10.99 -0.85 -13.30
N ASN A 133 -11.48 -1.81 -14.06
CA ASN A 133 -10.69 -2.87 -14.69
C ASN A 133 -9.84 -3.66 -13.67
N ILE A 134 -10.41 -3.90 -12.48
CA ILE A 134 -9.74 -4.67 -11.43
C ILE A 134 -9.61 -6.11 -11.90
N ARG A 135 -8.37 -6.63 -11.86
CA ARG A 135 -8.07 -8.01 -12.26
C ARG A 135 -7.15 -8.62 -11.22
N ILE A 136 -7.43 -9.86 -10.85
CA ILE A 136 -6.63 -10.65 -9.93
C ILE A 136 -6.20 -11.92 -10.67
N ARG A 137 -4.95 -12.33 -10.47
CA ARG A 137 -4.43 -13.59 -10.96
C ARG A 137 -3.63 -14.25 -9.84
N GLU A 138 -3.96 -15.49 -9.55
CA GLU A 138 -3.13 -16.36 -8.73
C GLU A 138 -1.86 -16.76 -9.53
N LEU A 139 -0.71 -16.84 -8.83
CA LEU A 139 0.61 -17.09 -9.43
C LEU A 139 1.09 -18.51 -9.11
#